data_404de8f08f08e097a9ee7623009a2b81
#
_entry.id   404de8f08f08e097a9ee7623009a2b81
#
_cell.length_a   1.000
_cell.length_b   1.000
_cell.length_c   1.000
_cell.angle_alpha   90.00
_cell.angle_beta   90.00
_cell.angle_gamma   90.00
#
_symmetry.space_group_name_H-M   'P 1'
#
loop_
_entity.id
_entity.type
_entity.pdbx_description
1 polymer ?
#
loop_
_entity_poly.entity_id
_entity_poly.type
_entity_poly.pdbx_seq_one_letter_code
_entity_poly.pdbx_strand_id
1 'polypeptide(L)'
;MRKISRPVKSFFDSRTSKVTSACFRDCYYIAMYSPAYAGENANVLLKYDLHTAKWELYVGPEVRRLFCISRSGQEQLMFLGAGNRLYAFDGSDSYDGSAINSKWVSPMNALGRPDMLKRSRCVIIGAQGSGRLKLTLSSERGSACKHVVLGPERRIYRVPLRVLGQMLSLTVENDGGNDFTAAAPMVVFTAERV
;
A
#
# COMPACT_ATOMS: atom_id res chain seq x y z
N MET A 1 -7.32 -17.21 21.33
CA MET A 1 -7.73 -15.95 20.67
C MET A 1 -6.51 -15.32 20.01
N ARG A 2 -6.53 -15.10 18.70
CA ARG A 2 -5.37 -14.52 17.96
C ARG A 2 -5.44 -12.98 18.06
N LYS A 3 -4.37 -12.33 18.51
CA LYS A 3 -4.30 -10.86 18.54
C LYS A 3 -4.11 -10.33 17.11
N ILE A 4 -5.12 -9.71 16.54
CA ILE A 4 -5.07 -9.12 15.18
C ILE A 4 -4.27 -7.81 15.14
N SER A 5 -4.13 -7.12 16.28
CA SER A 5 -3.44 -5.82 16.37
C SER A 5 -1.90 -5.91 16.39
N ARG A 6 -1.31 -7.11 16.48
CA ARG A 6 0.16 -7.26 16.59
C ARG A 6 0.95 -6.56 15.47
N PRO A 7 0.56 -6.67 14.18
CA PRO A 7 1.28 -6.01 13.09
C PRO A 7 1.23 -4.48 13.13
N VAL A 8 0.21 -3.91 13.76
CA VAL A 8 -0.05 -2.45 13.80
C VAL A 8 0.10 -1.86 15.20
N LYS A 9 0.69 -2.62 16.13
CA LYS A 9 0.82 -2.22 17.54
C LYS A 9 1.55 -0.88 17.70
N SER A 10 2.60 -0.64 16.93
CA SER A 10 3.40 0.58 16.97
C SER A 10 2.58 1.85 16.73
N PHE A 11 1.57 1.78 15.86
CA PHE A 11 0.66 2.90 15.61
C PHE A 11 -0.17 3.25 16.84
N PHE A 12 -0.67 2.22 17.55
CA PHE A 12 -1.46 2.43 18.75
C PHE A 12 -0.62 2.92 19.94
N ASP A 13 0.62 2.43 20.06
CA ASP A 13 1.52 2.83 21.14
C ASP A 13 1.97 4.29 21.01
N SER A 14 2.08 4.79 19.77
CA SER A 14 2.55 6.15 19.46
C SER A 14 1.43 7.18 19.22
N ARG A 15 0.16 6.78 19.33
CA ARG A 15 -0.96 7.70 19.09
C ARG A 15 -0.99 8.84 20.12
N THR A 16 -1.30 10.04 19.66
CA THR A 16 -1.46 11.24 20.50
C THR A 16 -2.85 11.84 20.43
N SER A 17 -3.74 11.30 19.60
CA SER A 17 -5.10 11.80 19.41
C SER A 17 -6.16 10.76 19.77
N LYS A 18 -7.40 11.21 19.79
CA LYS A 18 -8.56 10.33 19.91
C LYS A 18 -8.63 9.41 18.69
N VAL A 19 -8.91 8.14 18.94
CA VAL A 19 -9.15 7.14 17.91
C VAL A 19 -10.62 7.18 17.53
N THR A 20 -10.91 7.16 16.24
CA THR A 20 -12.26 6.93 15.70
C THR A 20 -12.26 5.67 14.85
N SER A 21 -13.35 4.92 14.88
CA SER A 21 -13.44 3.67 14.12
C SER A 21 -14.84 3.43 13.58
N ALA A 22 -14.94 2.64 12.52
CA ALA A 22 -16.19 2.18 11.93
C ALA A 22 -15.99 0.78 11.32
N CYS A 23 -17.09 0.01 11.25
CA CYS A 23 -17.16 -1.22 10.46
C CYS A 23 -17.94 -0.93 9.17
N PHE A 24 -17.44 -1.38 8.04
CA PHE A 24 -18.08 -1.23 6.75
C PHE A 24 -17.64 -2.35 5.79
N ARG A 25 -18.62 -3.08 5.19
CA ARG A 25 -18.41 -4.16 4.20
C ARG A 25 -17.27 -5.12 4.60
N ASP A 26 -17.45 -5.81 5.72
CA ASP A 26 -16.47 -6.79 6.26
C ASP A 26 -15.05 -6.24 6.51
N CYS A 27 -14.93 -4.93 6.62
CA CYS A 27 -13.70 -4.26 6.99
C CYS A 27 -13.87 -3.44 8.26
N TYR A 28 -12.82 -3.40 9.07
CA TYR A 28 -12.74 -2.55 10.24
C TYR A 28 -11.76 -1.41 9.99
N TYR A 29 -12.23 -0.19 10.08
CA TYR A 29 -11.47 1.04 9.85
C TYR A 29 -11.17 1.71 11.16
N ILE A 30 -9.92 2.18 11.35
CA ILE A 30 -9.45 2.88 12.54
C ILE A 30 -8.62 4.07 12.09
N ALA A 31 -9.04 5.28 12.47
CA ALA A 31 -8.28 6.49 12.21
C ALA A 31 -7.69 7.06 13.48
N MET A 32 -6.44 7.53 13.40
CA MET A 32 -5.71 8.13 14.51
C MET A 32 -4.61 9.05 14.00
N TYR A 33 -4.09 9.88 14.90
CA TYR A 33 -2.86 10.61 14.69
C TYR A 33 -1.71 9.88 15.39
N SER A 34 -0.68 9.49 14.65
CA SER A 34 0.45 8.70 15.16
C SER A 34 1.78 9.30 14.68
N PRO A 35 2.45 10.12 15.50
CA PRO A 35 3.66 10.85 15.12
C PRO A 35 4.90 9.96 14.93
N ALA A 36 4.87 8.71 15.40
CA ALA A 36 5.94 7.75 15.13
C ALA A 36 5.99 7.31 13.66
N TYR A 37 4.97 7.62 12.89
CA TYR A 37 4.97 7.43 11.46
C TYR A 37 5.65 8.64 10.82
N ALA A 38 6.94 8.50 10.51
CA ALA A 38 7.76 9.57 9.97
C ALA A 38 7.22 10.04 8.62
N GLY A 39 6.82 11.29 8.56
CA GLY A 39 6.34 11.99 7.40
C GLY A 39 5.62 13.26 7.85
N GLU A 40 5.47 14.21 6.97
CA GLU A 40 4.78 15.47 7.22
C GLU A 40 3.32 15.29 7.66
N ASN A 41 2.79 14.06 7.54
CA ASN A 41 1.39 13.75 7.79
C ASN A 41 1.26 12.52 8.69
N ALA A 42 1.22 12.75 9.99
CA ALA A 42 1.03 11.69 10.99
C ALA A 42 -0.42 11.17 11.09
N ASN A 43 -1.31 11.59 10.18
CA ASN A 43 -2.66 11.08 10.08
C ASN A 43 -2.66 9.69 9.45
N VAL A 44 -3.20 8.72 10.17
CA VAL A 44 -3.19 7.31 9.81
C VAL A 44 -4.61 6.79 9.81
N LEU A 45 -5.00 6.12 8.73
CA LEU A 45 -6.20 5.32 8.65
C LEU A 45 -5.78 3.87 8.36
N LEU A 46 -6.07 2.98 9.29
CA LEU A 46 -5.86 1.55 9.17
C LEU A 46 -7.16 0.87 8.75
N LYS A 47 -7.10 -0.02 7.76
CA LYS A 47 -8.20 -0.90 7.36
C LYS A 47 -7.78 -2.33 7.63
N TYR A 48 -8.62 -3.07 8.34
CA TYR A 48 -8.48 -4.51 8.53
C TYR A 48 -9.57 -5.24 7.77
N ASP A 49 -9.18 -6.05 6.82
CA ASP A 49 -10.06 -6.91 6.04
C ASP A 49 -10.30 -8.22 6.82
N LEU A 50 -11.56 -8.51 7.16
CA LEU A 50 -11.93 -9.68 7.95
C LEU A 50 -11.79 -11.00 7.18
N HIS A 51 -11.92 -10.99 5.85
CA HIS A 51 -11.80 -12.19 5.01
C HIS A 51 -10.34 -12.57 4.79
N THR A 52 -9.50 -11.60 4.42
CA THR A 52 -8.09 -11.85 4.11
C THR A 52 -7.19 -11.81 5.34
N ALA A 53 -7.70 -11.30 6.46
CA ALA A 53 -6.96 -11.06 7.70
C ALA A 53 -5.72 -10.16 7.51
N LYS A 54 -5.82 -9.18 6.60
CA LYS A 54 -4.74 -8.25 6.25
C LYS A 54 -5.05 -6.85 6.72
N TRP A 55 -3.97 -6.11 7.02
CA TRP A 55 -4.01 -4.69 7.29
C TRP A 55 -3.58 -3.90 6.05
N GLU A 56 -4.30 -2.83 5.78
CA GLU A 56 -3.95 -1.78 4.82
C GLU A 56 -3.78 -0.47 5.56
N LEU A 57 -2.84 0.34 5.10
CA LEU A 57 -2.51 1.63 5.69
C LEU A 57 -2.75 2.73 4.67
N TYR A 58 -3.51 3.73 5.07
CA TYR A 58 -3.71 4.98 4.35
C TYR A 58 -3.08 6.10 5.17
N VAL A 59 -2.31 6.95 4.53
CA VAL A 59 -1.63 8.11 5.14
C VAL A 59 -2.03 9.36 4.39
N GLY A 60 -2.26 10.44 5.11
CA GLY A 60 -2.58 11.74 4.53
C GLY A 60 -3.91 12.32 4.97
N PRO A 61 -5.05 11.64 4.78
CA PRO A 61 -6.33 12.22 5.18
C PRO A 61 -6.43 12.43 6.68
N GLU A 62 -6.72 13.65 7.11
CA GLU A 62 -7.10 13.92 8.48
C GLU A 62 -8.53 13.41 8.70
N VAL A 63 -8.67 12.36 9.49
CA VAL A 63 -9.96 11.75 9.82
C VAL A 63 -10.30 12.05 11.28
N ARG A 64 -11.20 12.98 11.51
CA ARG A 64 -11.67 13.35 12.86
C ARG A 64 -12.74 12.42 13.38
N ARG A 65 -13.59 11.92 12.48
CA ARG A 65 -14.68 11.00 12.82
C ARG A 65 -14.99 10.11 11.63
N LEU A 66 -15.11 8.81 11.89
CA LEU A 66 -15.60 7.81 10.93
C LEU A 66 -17.03 7.41 11.29
N PHE A 67 -17.88 7.23 10.28
CA PHE A 67 -19.25 6.74 10.46
C PHE A 67 -19.79 6.15 9.15
N CYS A 68 -20.77 5.27 9.27
CA CYS A 68 -21.51 4.75 8.13
C CYS A 68 -22.85 5.46 8.05
N ILE A 69 -23.28 5.77 6.83
CA ILE A 69 -24.63 6.23 6.54
C ILE A 69 -25.32 5.21 5.64
N SER A 70 -26.63 5.03 5.84
CA SER A 70 -27.46 4.27 4.91
C SER A 70 -28.39 5.25 4.19
N ARG A 71 -28.33 5.27 2.86
CA ARG A 71 -29.20 6.07 2.03
C ARG A 71 -29.80 5.20 0.93
N SER A 72 -31.13 5.10 0.88
CA SER A 72 -31.86 4.30 -0.12
C SER A 72 -31.38 2.84 -0.19
N GLY A 73 -31.09 2.24 0.96
CA GLY A 73 -30.61 0.84 1.04
C GLY A 73 -29.13 0.64 0.67
N GLN A 74 -28.41 1.71 0.34
CA GLN A 74 -26.97 1.64 0.12
C GLN A 74 -26.23 2.21 1.33
N GLU A 75 -25.31 1.41 1.86
CA GLU A 75 -24.40 1.86 2.92
C GLU A 75 -23.17 2.51 2.31
N GLN A 76 -22.76 3.62 2.91
CA GLN A 76 -21.56 4.35 2.53
C GLN A 76 -20.72 4.71 3.76
N LEU A 77 -19.42 4.44 3.69
CA LEU A 77 -18.46 4.90 4.69
C LEU A 77 -18.14 6.36 4.44
N MET A 78 -18.31 7.17 5.49
CA MET A 78 -18.06 8.60 5.45
C MET A 78 -17.07 8.98 6.54
N PHE A 79 -16.37 10.09 6.34
CA PHE A 79 -15.57 10.69 7.40
C PHE A 79 -15.65 12.20 7.41
N LEU A 80 -15.51 12.75 8.59
CA LEU A 80 -15.33 14.19 8.82
C LEU A 80 -13.82 14.46 8.83
N GLY A 81 -13.36 15.31 7.91
CA GLY A 81 -11.95 15.65 7.72
C GLY A 81 -11.59 17.04 8.22
N ALA A 82 -10.48 17.55 7.72
CA ALA A 82 -10.01 18.90 7.97
C ALA A 82 -11.08 19.94 7.58
N GLY A 83 -11.13 21.06 8.31
CA GLY A 83 -12.08 22.15 8.05
C GLY A 83 -13.55 21.74 8.21
N ASN A 84 -13.85 20.65 8.94
CA ASN A 84 -15.21 20.10 9.10
C ASN A 84 -15.88 19.71 7.77
N ARG A 85 -15.10 19.39 6.75
CA ARG A 85 -15.61 18.87 5.48
C ARG A 85 -15.97 17.39 5.60
N LEU A 86 -17.02 17.02 4.90
CA LEU A 86 -17.51 15.65 4.84
C LEU A 86 -17.03 14.98 3.55
N TYR A 87 -16.44 13.80 3.69
CA TYR A 87 -15.92 13.01 2.58
C TYR A 87 -16.56 11.64 2.56
N ALA A 88 -16.74 11.09 1.37
CA ALA A 88 -17.16 9.71 1.15
C ALA A 88 -15.96 8.84 0.78
N PHE A 89 -15.92 7.63 1.32
CA PHE A 89 -15.02 6.56 0.89
C PHE A 89 -15.68 5.83 -0.29
N ASP A 90 -15.56 6.40 -1.48
CA ASP A 90 -16.27 5.91 -2.67
C ASP A 90 -15.36 5.20 -3.68
N GLY A 91 -14.05 5.12 -3.37
CA GLY A 91 -13.08 4.51 -4.26
C GLY A 91 -12.59 5.43 -5.38
N SER A 92 -12.76 6.75 -5.25
CA SER A 92 -12.15 7.70 -6.17
C SER A 92 -10.61 7.68 -6.08
N ASP A 93 -9.96 8.11 -7.14
CA ASP A 93 -8.50 8.19 -7.28
C ASP A 93 -7.90 9.49 -6.72
N SER A 94 -8.75 10.36 -6.15
CA SER A 94 -8.36 11.65 -5.61
C SER A 94 -8.95 11.92 -4.24
N TYR A 95 -8.21 12.69 -3.43
CA TYR A 95 -8.64 13.22 -2.15
C TYR A 95 -8.53 14.74 -2.18
N ASP A 96 -9.65 15.42 -2.02
CA ASP A 96 -9.76 16.90 -2.07
C ASP A 96 -9.08 17.51 -3.32
N GLY A 97 -9.27 16.85 -4.48
CA GLY A 97 -8.67 17.25 -5.76
C GLY A 97 -7.19 16.85 -5.93
N SER A 98 -6.57 16.28 -4.92
CA SER A 98 -5.20 15.78 -5.00
C SER A 98 -5.19 14.27 -5.30
N ALA A 99 -4.30 13.86 -6.21
CA ALA A 99 -4.14 12.46 -6.58
C ALA A 99 -3.72 11.59 -5.39
N ILE A 100 -4.30 10.40 -5.26
CA ILE A 100 -3.94 9.43 -4.23
C ILE A 100 -2.74 8.61 -4.72
N ASN A 101 -1.63 8.68 -3.99
CA ASN A 101 -0.46 7.85 -4.27
C ASN A 101 -0.57 6.52 -3.54
N SER A 102 -0.55 5.44 -4.32
CA SER A 102 -0.59 4.06 -3.82
C SER A 102 0.80 3.45 -3.86
N LYS A 103 1.20 2.80 -2.77
CA LYS A 103 2.51 2.17 -2.65
C LYS A 103 2.39 0.82 -1.96
N TRP A 104 2.94 -0.21 -2.59
CA TRP A 104 3.12 -1.52 -2.00
C TRP A 104 4.61 -1.84 -1.91
N VAL A 105 5.06 -2.35 -0.76
CA VAL A 105 6.45 -2.71 -0.51
C VAL A 105 6.51 -4.13 0.03
N SER A 106 7.27 -5.01 -0.64
CA SER A 106 7.58 -6.30 -0.05
C SER A 106 8.62 -6.14 1.06
N PRO A 107 8.59 -6.96 2.12
CA PRO A 107 9.71 -6.99 3.05
C PRO A 107 11.00 -7.42 2.32
N MET A 108 12.16 -7.02 2.84
CA MET A 108 13.45 -7.58 2.43
C MET A 108 13.43 -9.09 2.67
N ASN A 109 13.69 -9.86 1.61
CA ASN A 109 13.58 -11.31 1.64
C ASN A 109 14.77 -11.98 0.95
N ALA A 110 15.30 -13.00 1.60
CA ALA A 110 16.39 -13.82 1.08
C ALA A 110 15.92 -14.85 0.01
N LEU A 111 14.63 -14.91 -0.31
CA LEU A 111 14.03 -15.77 -1.32
C LEU A 111 14.48 -17.24 -1.19
N GLY A 112 14.48 -17.76 0.05
CA GLY A 112 14.81 -19.13 0.39
C GLY A 112 16.31 -19.49 0.44
N ARG A 113 17.21 -18.60 0.01
CA ARG A 113 18.67 -18.85 -0.06
C ARG A 113 19.45 -17.67 0.50
N PRO A 114 19.55 -17.51 1.84
CA PRO A 114 20.26 -16.38 2.47
C PRO A 114 21.79 -16.44 2.24
N ASP A 115 22.32 -17.63 1.96
CA ASP A 115 23.73 -17.93 1.69
C ASP A 115 24.19 -17.56 0.27
N MET A 116 23.28 -17.10 -0.59
CA MET A 116 23.60 -16.84 -2.01
C MET A 116 23.36 -15.40 -2.41
N LEU A 117 24.25 -14.88 -3.26
CA LEU A 117 24.00 -13.65 -4.00
C LEU A 117 22.98 -13.89 -5.10
N LYS A 118 22.04 -12.97 -5.23
CA LYS A 118 21.00 -12.99 -6.26
C LYS A 118 21.24 -11.84 -7.22
N ARG A 119 21.41 -12.19 -8.48
CA ARG A 119 21.47 -11.24 -9.59
C ARG A 119 20.11 -11.23 -10.27
N SER A 120 19.31 -10.18 -9.99
CA SER A 120 18.02 -10.04 -10.64
C SER A 120 18.17 -9.78 -12.13
N ARG A 121 17.23 -10.30 -12.93
CA ARG A 121 17.13 -10.10 -14.38
C ARG A 121 15.96 -9.19 -14.73
N CYS A 122 14.81 -9.50 -14.19
CA CYS A 122 13.59 -8.73 -14.42
C CYS A 122 12.56 -8.98 -13.32
N VAL A 123 11.58 -8.10 -13.26
CA VAL A 123 10.31 -8.29 -12.55
C VAL A 123 9.23 -8.59 -13.59
N ILE A 124 8.40 -9.59 -13.30
CA ILE A 124 7.22 -9.93 -14.09
C ILE A 124 6.00 -9.55 -13.24
N ILE A 125 5.11 -8.75 -13.80
CA ILE A 125 3.89 -8.30 -13.12
C ILE A 125 2.72 -8.28 -14.10
N GLY A 126 1.60 -8.88 -13.70
CA GLY A 126 0.33 -8.73 -14.41
C GLY A 126 -0.37 -7.48 -13.90
N ALA A 127 -0.64 -6.50 -14.77
CA ALA A 127 -1.28 -5.25 -14.35
C ALA A 127 -2.20 -4.72 -15.45
N GLN A 128 -3.17 -3.88 -15.02
CA GLN A 128 -4.06 -3.10 -15.86
C GLN A 128 -4.34 -1.78 -15.17
N GLY A 129 -4.72 -0.76 -15.91
CA GLY A 129 -5.10 0.54 -15.38
C GLY A 129 -4.78 1.67 -16.35
N SER A 130 -4.73 2.88 -15.83
CA SER A 130 -4.34 4.08 -16.58
C SER A 130 -3.00 4.63 -16.07
N GLY A 131 -2.27 5.34 -16.93
CA GLY A 131 -1.05 6.04 -16.55
C GLY A 131 0.18 5.15 -16.38
N ARG A 132 1.00 5.41 -15.37
CA ARG A 132 2.30 4.74 -15.18
C ARG A 132 2.39 4.07 -13.80
N LEU A 133 3.05 2.92 -13.79
CA LEU A 133 3.43 2.18 -12.62
C LEU A 133 4.94 2.26 -12.45
N LYS A 134 5.41 2.64 -11.28
CA LYS A 134 6.82 2.66 -10.93
C LYS A 134 7.18 1.41 -10.16
N LEU A 135 8.18 0.68 -10.65
CA LEU A 135 8.73 -0.51 -10.02
C LEU A 135 10.15 -0.22 -9.54
N THR A 136 10.42 -0.40 -8.27
CA THR A 136 11.76 -0.27 -7.68
C THR A 136 12.15 -1.57 -7.02
N LEU A 137 13.21 -2.20 -7.53
CA LEU A 137 13.81 -3.37 -6.90
C LEU A 137 15.04 -2.92 -6.11
N SER A 138 15.09 -3.26 -4.83
CA SER A 138 16.14 -2.86 -3.90
C SER A 138 16.82 -4.08 -3.29
N SER A 139 18.10 -3.91 -2.95
CA SER A 139 18.90 -4.83 -2.16
C SER A 139 19.72 -4.06 -1.12
N GLU A 140 20.47 -4.76 -0.29
CA GLU A 140 21.46 -4.16 0.61
C GLU A 140 22.63 -3.45 -0.11
N ARG A 141 22.79 -3.69 -1.42
CA ARG A 141 23.88 -3.14 -2.24
C ARG A 141 23.44 -2.03 -3.20
N GLY A 142 22.15 -1.80 -3.35
CA GLY A 142 21.63 -0.76 -4.22
C GLY A 142 20.23 -1.04 -4.75
N SER A 143 19.75 -0.19 -5.64
CA SER A 143 18.41 -0.29 -6.21
C SER A 143 18.38 0.05 -7.71
N ALA A 144 17.37 -0.47 -8.40
CA ALA A 144 17.05 -0.14 -9.77
C ALA A 144 15.56 0.20 -9.88
N CYS A 145 15.23 1.20 -10.68
CA CYS A 145 13.87 1.68 -10.88
C CYS A 145 13.50 1.72 -12.36
N LYS A 146 12.26 1.40 -12.70
CA LYS A 146 11.67 1.51 -14.04
C LYS A 146 10.20 1.88 -13.94
N HIS A 147 9.75 2.62 -14.97
CA HIS A 147 8.34 2.94 -15.16
C HIS A 147 7.75 2.04 -16.26
N VAL A 148 6.49 1.68 -16.08
CA VAL A 148 5.69 0.89 -17.04
C VAL A 148 4.43 1.67 -17.35
N VAL A 149 4.14 1.89 -18.61
CA VAL A 149 2.87 2.47 -19.04
C VAL A 149 1.83 1.36 -19.05
N LEU A 150 0.75 1.57 -18.30
CA LEU A 150 -0.36 0.62 -18.20
C LEU A 150 -1.37 0.85 -19.33
N GLY A 151 -2.03 -0.21 -19.71
CA GLY A 151 -3.19 -0.18 -20.60
C GLY A 151 -4.46 -0.60 -19.86
N PRO A 152 -5.65 -0.32 -20.46
CA PRO A 152 -6.94 -0.65 -19.85
C PRO A 152 -7.16 -2.17 -19.70
N GLU A 153 -6.50 -2.96 -20.54
CA GLU A 153 -6.57 -4.42 -20.49
C GLU A 153 -5.44 -4.99 -19.63
N ARG A 154 -5.74 -6.09 -18.94
CA ARG A 154 -4.74 -6.81 -18.15
C ARG A 154 -3.67 -7.41 -19.06
N ARG A 155 -2.42 -7.00 -18.84
CA ARG A 155 -1.23 -7.48 -19.57
C ARG A 155 -0.15 -7.92 -18.60
N ILE A 156 0.73 -8.79 -19.09
CA ILE A 156 1.92 -9.21 -18.37
C ILE A 156 3.09 -8.33 -18.84
N TYR A 157 3.67 -7.60 -17.90
CA TYR A 157 4.84 -6.76 -18.15
C TYR A 157 6.08 -7.46 -17.64
N ARG A 158 7.10 -7.52 -18.48
CA ARG A 158 8.43 -8.02 -18.13
C ARG A 158 9.40 -6.85 -18.07
N VAL A 159 9.73 -6.40 -16.89
CA VAL A 159 10.48 -5.18 -16.63
C VAL A 159 11.90 -5.52 -16.23
N PRO A 160 12.93 -5.19 -17.05
CA PRO A 160 14.32 -5.47 -16.71
C PRO A 160 14.75 -4.55 -15.56
N LEU A 161 14.98 -5.15 -14.38
CA LEU A 161 15.51 -4.52 -13.18
C LEU A 161 16.69 -5.35 -12.71
N ARG A 162 17.89 -4.80 -12.83
CA ARG A 162 19.14 -5.49 -12.50
C ARG A 162 19.69 -4.98 -11.18
N VAL A 163 19.65 -5.82 -10.17
CA VAL A 163 20.17 -5.56 -8.82
C VAL A 163 20.90 -6.80 -8.36
N LEU A 164 21.97 -6.63 -7.60
CA LEU A 164 22.75 -7.68 -6.97
C LEU A 164 22.64 -7.57 -5.46
N GLY A 165 22.32 -8.67 -4.77
CA GLY A 165 22.28 -8.71 -3.30
C GLY A 165 21.88 -10.06 -2.75
N GLN A 166 22.02 -10.25 -1.45
CA GLN A 166 21.55 -11.44 -0.74
C GLN A 166 20.07 -11.35 -0.43
N MET A 167 19.57 -10.15 -0.19
CA MET A 167 18.16 -9.87 0.09
C MET A 167 17.60 -8.90 -0.93
N LEU A 168 16.35 -9.13 -1.34
CA LEU A 168 15.66 -8.30 -2.30
C LEU A 168 14.33 -7.81 -1.74
N SER A 169 13.96 -6.58 -2.06
CA SER A 169 12.66 -5.97 -1.80
C SER A 169 12.14 -5.31 -3.06
N LEU A 170 10.86 -5.50 -3.36
CA LEU A 170 10.20 -4.86 -4.49
C LEU A 170 9.21 -3.83 -3.98
N THR A 171 9.28 -2.64 -4.53
CA THR A 171 8.30 -1.57 -4.35
C THR A 171 7.52 -1.37 -5.64
N VAL A 172 6.21 -1.28 -5.53
CA VAL A 172 5.26 -1.00 -6.62
C VAL A 172 4.49 0.26 -6.23
N GLU A 173 4.57 1.30 -7.06
CA GLU A 173 3.95 2.61 -6.80
C GLU A 173 3.22 3.08 -8.05
N ASN A 174 2.06 3.73 -7.90
CA ASN A 174 1.51 4.51 -9.01
C ASN A 174 2.33 5.81 -9.18
N ASP A 175 2.43 6.28 -10.41
CA ASP A 175 3.13 7.51 -10.76
C ASP A 175 2.09 8.53 -11.24
N GLY A 176 1.67 9.42 -10.32
CA GLY A 176 0.69 10.47 -10.61
C GLY A 176 -0.76 10.16 -10.22
N GLY A 177 -1.00 9.24 -9.26
CA GLY A 177 -2.34 9.01 -8.71
C GLY A 177 -3.29 8.26 -9.62
N ASN A 178 -2.77 7.53 -10.59
CA ASN A 178 -3.58 6.75 -11.52
C ASN A 178 -4.10 5.48 -10.87
N ASP A 179 -5.30 5.08 -11.24
CA ASP A 179 -5.88 3.82 -10.80
C ASP A 179 -5.25 2.62 -11.51
N PHE A 180 -4.94 1.58 -10.75
CA PHE A 180 -4.41 0.33 -11.28
C PHE A 180 -4.78 -0.89 -10.45
N THR A 181 -4.84 -2.03 -11.12
CA THR A 181 -4.93 -3.34 -10.49
C THR A 181 -3.68 -4.14 -10.86
N ALA A 182 -3.02 -4.72 -9.88
CA ALA A 182 -1.84 -5.55 -10.10
C ALA A 182 -1.99 -6.92 -9.43
N ALA A 183 -1.52 -7.97 -10.12
CA ALA A 183 -1.33 -9.28 -9.52
C ALA A 183 -0.02 -9.34 -8.74
N ALA A 184 0.15 -10.38 -7.91
CA ALA A 184 1.39 -10.61 -7.20
C ALA A 184 2.59 -10.63 -8.17
N PRO A 185 3.60 -9.77 -7.96
CA PRO A 185 4.75 -9.71 -8.83
C PRO A 185 5.72 -10.87 -8.58
N MET A 186 6.47 -11.23 -9.62
CA MET A 186 7.51 -12.25 -9.57
C MET A 186 8.87 -11.62 -9.89
N VAL A 187 9.88 -11.86 -9.07
CA VAL A 187 11.27 -11.47 -9.34
C VAL A 187 12.02 -12.66 -9.95
N VAL A 188 12.56 -12.48 -11.14
CA VAL A 188 13.40 -13.47 -11.83
C VAL A 188 14.87 -13.16 -11.55
N PHE A 189 15.60 -14.12 -11.00
CA PHE A 189 17.00 -13.95 -10.64
C PHE A 189 17.82 -15.23 -10.88
N THR A 190 19.14 -15.06 -10.97
CA THR A 190 20.13 -16.15 -10.82
C THR A 190 20.77 -16.07 -9.46
N ALA A 191 20.99 -17.21 -8.84
CA ALA A 191 21.69 -17.32 -7.55
C ALA A 191 23.12 -17.81 -7.79
N GLU A 192 24.09 -17.13 -7.19
CA GLU A 192 25.52 -17.42 -7.26
C GLU A 192 26.05 -17.64 -5.84
N ARG A 193 26.94 -18.60 -5.62
CA ARG A 193 27.61 -18.74 -4.33
C ARG A 193 28.50 -17.53 -4.07
N VAL A 194 28.54 -17.08 -2.83
CA VAL A 194 29.45 -16.02 -2.37
C VAL A 194 30.83 -16.58 -2.25
#